data_c5ae82883eb1279c476e5f60343d7a90
#
_entry.id   c5ae82883eb1279c476e5f60343d7a90
#
_cell.length_a   1.000
_cell.length_b   1.000
_cell.length_c   1.000
_cell.angle_alpha   90.00
_cell.angle_beta   90.00
_cell.angle_gamma   90.00
#
_symmetry.space_group_name_H-M   'P 1'
#
loop_
_entity.id
_entity.type
_entity.pdbx_description
1 polymer ?
#
loop_
_entity_poly.entity_id
_entity_poly.type
_entity_poly.pdbx_seq_one_letter_code
_entity_poly.pdbx_strand_id
1 'polypeptide(L)'
;HPRGLQLTLKNPSERAGTIVMSTLGYFQLPAAPGVWSLELRPDQSASNYYMVPNDEFGKYAQKYVYQQPTQDRGVEFMSNHAELYVASWKGISLNLYVKRRPEMESQDVLSGIDHPASLETERKSRITNVQLYVPSVKLNGRFSFSSILASFLGRWKLHTFADTGPSDSLKKLTNSDMPRSRIAENASRDLTLAEACHGEKIHIFSVASGYLYERLIKVMMLSVRRNTKNPIKFWFVKNWLSPRFKQYLPHFASRYRFEYELVTYKWPTWLQKQTDKQRIIWAYKLLFLDVLFPLSLEKIIFVDADQVVRADIKELWEVDLHGAPYAYTPFCDDNKVMDGFRFWKQGFWERHLDGKPYHISALYVVDLKRFRQLAAGDTLRVIYENLSKDPNSLANLDQDLPNYAQHQVPIFSLPQQWLWCESWCGNQTKLSAKTIDLCNNPMTKEPKLKGAVRIIAEWSSLDNELQQHTLEVEQLMSNISGSKSNWV
;
A
#
# COMPACT_ATOMS: atom_id res chain seq x y z
N HIS A 1 1.87 9.58 23.83
CA HIS A 1 2.49 8.34 23.32
C HIS A 1 3.78 8.68 22.56
N PRO A 2 4.78 7.78 22.54
CA PRO A 2 6.04 8.06 21.84
C PRO A 2 5.81 8.26 20.35
N ARG A 3 6.20 9.43 19.85
CA ARG A 3 6.10 9.76 18.43
C ARG A 3 7.19 9.01 17.65
N GLY A 4 6.81 8.34 16.56
CA GLY A 4 7.75 7.63 15.71
C GLY A 4 8.23 6.27 16.21
N LEU A 5 7.69 5.73 17.32
CA LEU A 5 8.04 4.42 17.85
C LEU A 5 7.74 3.32 16.82
N GLN A 6 8.72 2.50 16.51
CA GLN A 6 8.64 1.43 15.53
C GLN A 6 8.77 0.06 16.20
N LEU A 7 7.94 -0.86 15.75
CA LEU A 7 7.87 -2.23 16.22
C LEU A 7 8.12 -3.21 15.09
N THR A 8 8.71 -4.36 15.43
CA THR A 8 8.89 -5.49 14.52
C THR A 8 8.32 -6.73 15.17
N LEU A 9 7.53 -7.49 14.42
CA LEU A 9 7.06 -8.81 14.75
C LEU A 9 7.75 -9.81 13.83
N LYS A 10 8.42 -10.81 14.37
CA LYS A 10 9.16 -11.81 13.58
C LYS A 10 8.97 -13.24 14.11
N ASN A 11 9.07 -14.18 13.18
CA ASN A 11 9.26 -15.60 13.42
C ASN A 11 10.37 -16.12 12.47
N PRO A 12 10.75 -17.41 12.48
CA PRO A 12 11.79 -17.92 11.60
C PRO A 12 11.56 -17.71 10.09
N SER A 13 10.31 -17.58 9.64
CA SER A 13 9.93 -17.50 8.23
C SER A 13 9.42 -16.13 7.79
N GLU A 14 8.94 -15.30 8.72
CA GLU A 14 8.23 -14.06 8.40
C GLU A 14 8.68 -12.89 9.31
N ARG A 15 8.67 -11.70 8.76
CA ARG A 15 8.94 -10.46 9.47
C ARG A 15 8.00 -9.36 9.03
N ALA A 16 7.36 -8.68 9.96
CA ALA A 16 6.51 -7.53 9.73
C ALA A 16 6.92 -6.36 10.63
N GLY A 17 6.84 -5.12 10.13
CA GLY A 17 7.13 -3.92 10.90
C GLY A 17 5.99 -2.93 10.82
N THR A 18 5.82 -2.11 11.87
CA THR A 18 4.83 -1.03 11.91
C THR A 18 5.35 0.14 12.74
N ILE A 19 4.75 1.31 12.52
CA ILE A 19 4.92 2.48 13.37
C ILE A 19 3.72 2.61 14.31
N VAL A 20 3.96 3.02 15.54
CA VAL A 20 2.90 3.28 16.53
C VAL A 20 2.28 4.65 16.26
N MET A 21 0.97 4.71 16.11
CA MET A 21 0.21 5.96 15.96
C MET A 21 0.29 6.76 17.26
N SER A 22 0.98 7.89 17.24
CA SER A 22 1.35 8.63 18.46
C SER A 22 0.16 9.23 19.20
N THR A 23 -0.93 9.53 18.52
CA THR A 23 -2.14 10.12 19.11
C THR A 23 -2.82 9.23 20.13
N LEU A 24 -2.88 7.90 19.86
CA LEU A 24 -3.55 6.92 20.70
C LEU A 24 -2.67 5.73 21.12
N GLY A 25 -1.44 5.68 20.64
CA GLY A 25 -0.55 4.54 20.87
C GLY A 25 -1.01 3.26 20.17
N TYR A 26 -1.80 3.36 19.11
CA TYR A 26 -2.37 2.23 18.40
C TYR A 26 -1.41 1.70 17.32
N PHE A 27 -1.35 0.37 17.16
CA PHE A 27 -0.68 -0.27 16.05
C PHE A 27 -1.33 -1.61 15.66
N GLN A 28 -1.02 -2.11 14.49
CA GLN A 28 -1.39 -3.44 14.01
C GLN A 28 -0.20 -4.11 13.37
N LEU A 29 -0.10 -5.44 13.54
CA LEU A 29 0.88 -6.29 12.89
C LEU A 29 0.20 -7.56 12.38
N PRO A 30 0.45 -8.00 11.15
CA PRO A 30 -0.06 -9.27 10.64
C PRO A 30 0.70 -10.42 11.30
N ALA A 31 -0.02 -11.47 11.71
CA ALA A 31 0.54 -12.69 12.27
C ALA A 31 -0.31 -13.91 11.89
N ALA A 32 0.32 -14.99 11.48
CA ALA A 32 -0.31 -16.31 11.43
C ALA A 32 -0.33 -16.94 12.84
N PRO A 33 -1.17 -17.95 13.12
CA PRO A 33 -1.08 -18.72 14.36
C PRO A 33 0.32 -19.31 14.54
N GLY A 34 0.90 -19.14 15.73
CA GLY A 34 2.27 -19.58 16.03
C GLY A 34 2.94 -18.74 17.10
N VAL A 35 4.23 -18.98 17.28
CA VAL A 35 5.09 -18.22 18.19
C VAL A 35 5.76 -17.10 17.44
N TRP A 36 5.75 -15.91 18.02
CA TRP A 36 6.28 -14.68 17.44
C TRP A 36 7.13 -13.92 18.45
N SER A 37 8.18 -13.26 17.97
CA SER A 37 8.92 -12.27 18.75
C SER A 37 8.47 -10.87 18.37
N LEU A 38 7.91 -10.11 19.30
CA LEU A 38 7.62 -8.68 19.16
C LEU A 38 8.79 -7.90 19.72
N GLU A 39 9.35 -6.99 18.92
CA GLU A 39 10.56 -6.25 19.29
C GLU A 39 10.38 -4.75 19.01
N LEU A 40 11.03 -3.93 19.84
CA LEU A 40 11.37 -2.57 19.44
C LEU A 40 12.37 -2.66 18.28
N ARG A 41 12.12 -1.93 17.19
CA ARG A 41 13.04 -1.93 16.06
C ARG A 41 14.44 -1.50 16.53
N PRO A 42 15.52 -2.21 16.11
CA PRO A 42 16.89 -1.92 16.50
C PRO A 42 17.43 -0.64 15.83
N ASP A 43 16.79 0.47 16.12
CA ASP A 43 17.15 1.82 15.71
C ASP A 43 16.91 2.76 16.89
N GLN A 44 16.56 4.00 16.65
CA GLN A 44 16.20 4.97 17.69
C GLN A 44 15.08 4.46 18.62
N SER A 45 14.20 3.54 18.17
CA SER A 45 13.13 2.99 19.02
C SER A 45 13.68 2.14 20.15
N ALA A 46 14.60 1.19 19.87
CA ALA A 46 15.25 0.38 20.90
C ALA A 46 16.30 1.15 21.69
N SER A 47 16.92 2.18 21.08
CA SER A 47 17.89 3.04 21.76
C SER A 47 17.22 3.94 22.80
N ASN A 48 16.03 4.49 22.48
CA ASN A 48 15.36 5.46 23.33
C ASN A 48 14.35 4.83 24.31
N TYR A 49 13.84 3.64 24.02
CA TYR A 49 12.78 3.00 24.79
C TYR A 49 13.11 1.55 25.14
N TYR A 50 12.43 1.03 26.14
CA TYR A 50 12.39 -0.38 26.50
C TYR A 50 10.96 -0.81 26.85
N MET A 51 10.66 -2.10 26.67
CA MET A 51 9.37 -2.70 27.03
C MET A 51 9.32 -2.98 28.52
N VAL A 52 8.19 -2.71 29.14
CA VAL A 52 7.93 -2.99 30.57
C VAL A 52 6.91 -4.13 30.66
N PRO A 53 7.22 -5.20 31.40
CA PRO A 53 6.27 -6.28 31.68
C PRO A 53 5.02 -5.76 32.39
N ASN A 54 3.87 -6.32 32.04
CA ASN A 54 2.61 -6.11 32.77
C ASN A 54 1.81 -7.40 32.85
N ASP A 55 0.82 -7.45 33.75
CA ASP A 55 0.01 -8.66 34.01
C ASP A 55 -0.84 -9.09 32.81
N GLU A 56 -1.27 -8.14 31.95
CA GLU A 56 -2.00 -8.45 30.71
C GLU A 56 -1.10 -9.12 29.67
N PHE A 57 0.16 -8.72 29.62
CA PHE A 57 1.15 -9.29 28.71
C PHE A 57 1.44 -10.75 29.08
N GLY A 58 1.46 -11.08 30.37
CA GLY A 58 1.66 -12.44 30.87
C GLY A 58 0.64 -13.48 30.42
N LYS A 59 -0.55 -13.05 29.99
CA LYS A 59 -1.58 -13.96 29.43
C LYS A 59 -1.22 -14.47 28.02
N TYR A 60 -0.37 -13.78 27.28
CA TYR A 60 -0.03 -14.07 25.89
C TYR A 60 1.46 -14.28 25.67
N ALA A 61 2.32 -13.86 26.59
CA ALA A 61 3.77 -14.03 26.53
C ALA A 61 4.20 -15.31 27.25
N GLN A 62 4.82 -16.24 26.52
CA GLN A 62 5.38 -17.45 27.12
C GLN A 62 6.67 -17.16 27.87
N LYS A 63 7.44 -16.14 27.51
CA LYS A 63 8.71 -15.82 28.14
C LYS A 63 9.14 -14.38 27.80
N TYR A 64 9.45 -13.60 28.84
CA TYR A 64 10.28 -12.40 28.69
C TYR A 64 11.75 -12.84 28.70
N VAL A 65 12.49 -12.49 27.65
CA VAL A 65 13.94 -12.69 27.67
C VAL A 65 14.55 -11.45 28.28
N TYR A 66 14.93 -11.60 29.54
CA TYR A 66 15.61 -10.55 30.31
C TYR A 66 17.12 -10.63 30.04
N GLN A 67 17.76 -9.51 29.78
CA GLN A 67 19.18 -9.38 30.04
C GLN A 67 19.32 -9.32 31.59
N GLN A 68 20.02 -10.26 32.19
CA GLN A 68 20.23 -10.27 33.64
C GLN A 68 20.92 -8.98 34.07
N PRO A 69 20.37 -8.23 35.04
CA PRO A 69 21.10 -7.12 35.64
C PRO A 69 22.26 -7.68 36.46
N THR A 70 23.41 -7.07 36.35
CA THR A 70 24.46 -7.16 37.36
C THR A 70 23.86 -6.72 38.70
N GLN A 71 24.14 -7.50 39.75
CA GLN A 71 23.63 -7.33 41.11
C GLN A 71 23.82 -5.88 41.62
N ASP A 72 22.84 -5.01 41.37
CA ASP A 72 22.72 -3.80 42.15
C ASP A 72 21.24 -3.39 42.31
N ARG A 73 20.96 -2.84 43.48
CA ARG A 73 19.62 -2.70 44.05
C ARG A 73 18.76 -1.73 43.19
N GLY A 74 17.59 -2.22 42.76
CA GLY A 74 16.50 -1.35 42.28
C GLY A 74 16.39 -1.16 40.76
N VAL A 75 17.02 -1.98 39.95
CA VAL A 75 16.93 -1.85 38.47
C VAL A 75 15.62 -2.43 37.95
N GLU A 76 14.79 -1.61 37.36
CA GLU A 76 13.60 -2.00 36.61
C GLU A 76 14.00 -2.92 35.45
N PHE A 77 13.28 -4.05 35.28
CA PHE A 77 13.58 -5.01 34.21
C PHE A 77 13.38 -4.36 32.83
N MET A 78 14.46 -4.26 32.06
CA MET A 78 14.46 -3.68 30.73
C MET A 78 14.51 -4.77 29.66
N SER A 79 13.51 -4.88 28.81
CA SER A 79 13.53 -5.78 27.65
C SER A 79 13.25 -5.03 26.36
N ASN A 80 13.88 -5.43 25.25
CA ASN A 80 13.60 -4.90 23.93
C ASN A 80 12.69 -5.82 23.11
N HIS A 81 12.37 -7.01 23.61
CA HIS A 81 11.52 -7.97 22.90
C HIS A 81 10.67 -8.82 23.85
N ALA A 82 9.60 -9.37 23.31
CA ALA A 82 8.69 -10.27 23.99
C ALA A 82 8.23 -11.39 23.06
N GLU A 83 8.20 -12.63 23.55
CA GLU A 83 7.63 -13.77 22.82
C GLU A 83 6.12 -13.82 23.01
N LEU A 84 5.39 -13.91 21.89
CA LEU A 84 3.94 -13.93 21.83
C LEU A 84 3.45 -15.25 21.23
N TYR A 85 2.39 -15.81 21.78
CA TYR A 85 1.71 -16.96 21.21
C TYR A 85 0.36 -16.56 20.60
N VAL A 86 0.24 -16.64 19.28
CA VAL A 86 -0.99 -16.40 18.54
C VAL A 86 -1.70 -17.74 18.34
N ALA A 87 -2.70 -18.03 19.18
CA ALA A 87 -3.36 -19.34 19.23
C ALA A 87 -4.31 -19.59 18.04
N SER A 88 -4.81 -18.55 17.38
CA SER A 88 -5.82 -18.71 16.35
C SER A 88 -5.83 -17.56 15.36
N TRP A 89 -6.54 -17.76 14.24
CA TRP A 89 -6.76 -16.75 13.21
C TRP A 89 -7.62 -15.54 13.68
N LYS A 90 -8.14 -15.54 14.89
CA LYS A 90 -8.79 -14.38 15.49
C LYS A 90 -7.79 -13.30 15.90
N GLY A 91 -6.52 -13.67 16.02
CA GLY A 91 -5.46 -12.81 16.53
C GLY A 91 -5.52 -12.62 18.03
N ILE A 92 -4.67 -11.75 18.52
CA ILE A 92 -4.65 -11.34 19.93
C ILE A 92 -4.73 -9.81 20.02
N SER A 93 -5.26 -9.31 21.13
CA SER A 93 -5.23 -7.89 21.48
C SER A 93 -4.47 -7.78 22.80
N LEU A 94 -3.48 -6.90 22.83
CA LEU A 94 -2.66 -6.73 24.03
C LEU A 94 -2.29 -5.25 24.21
N ASN A 95 -1.98 -4.87 25.46
CA ASN A 95 -1.45 -3.57 25.80
C ASN A 95 0.06 -3.69 26.00
N LEU A 96 0.83 -2.92 25.23
CA LEU A 96 2.27 -2.83 25.34
C LEU A 96 2.64 -1.59 26.14
N TYR A 97 3.43 -1.77 27.21
CA TYR A 97 3.97 -0.66 27.97
C TYR A 97 5.43 -0.44 27.56
N VAL A 98 5.76 0.80 27.25
CA VAL A 98 7.14 1.22 26.95
C VAL A 98 7.51 2.39 27.84
N LYS A 99 8.75 2.39 28.34
CA LYS A 99 9.33 3.51 29.05
C LYS A 99 10.53 4.03 28.29
N ARG A 100 10.77 5.34 28.41
CA ARG A 100 11.99 5.98 27.89
C ARG A 100 13.16 5.64 28.76
N ARG A 101 14.33 5.42 28.16
CA ARG A 101 15.59 5.18 28.90
C ARG A 101 16.01 6.48 29.59
N PRO A 102 16.47 6.42 30.86
CA PRO A 102 16.83 7.61 31.63
C PRO A 102 17.89 8.48 30.96
N GLU A 103 18.83 7.86 30.25
CA GLU A 103 19.92 8.54 29.55
C GLU A 103 19.49 9.31 28.30
N MET A 104 18.24 9.11 27.84
CA MET A 104 17.69 9.63 26.58
C MET A 104 16.48 10.56 26.80
N GLU A 105 16.37 11.18 27.98
CA GLU A 105 15.19 12.00 28.34
C GLU A 105 14.94 13.18 27.40
N SER A 106 15.98 13.70 26.75
CA SER A 106 15.89 14.85 25.82
C SER A 106 15.76 14.49 24.34
N GLN A 107 15.91 13.21 23.95
CA GLN A 107 15.87 12.81 22.53
C GLN A 107 14.53 12.16 22.14
N ASP A 108 13.86 12.73 21.15
CA ASP A 108 12.71 12.09 20.49
C ASP A 108 13.19 11.03 19.47
N VAL A 109 12.38 10.00 19.18
CA VAL A 109 12.66 9.00 18.11
C VAL A 109 12.81 9.68 16.75
N LEU A 110 12.22 10.85 16.59
CA LEU A 110 12.30 11.69 15.40
C LEU A 110 13.31 12.84 15.52
N SER A 111 14.19 12.83 16.56
CA SER A 111 15.21 13.87 16.73
C SER A 111 16.19 13.91 15.55
N GLY A 112 16.48 15.10 15.06
CA GLY A 112 17.29 15.36 13.86
C GLY A 112 16.49 15.96 12.69
N ILE A 113 15.21 16.28 12.92
CA ILE A 113 14.36 16.95 11.95
C ILE A 113 14.01 18.34 12.52
N ASP A 114 14.32 19.39 11.77
CA ASP A 114 13.91 20.76 12.11
C ASP A 114 12.37 20.84 12.14
N HIS A 115 11.82 20.87 13.36
CA HIS A 115 10.42 21.22 13.59
C HIS A 115 10.33 22.71 13.94
N PRO A 116 9.37 23.46 13.37
CA PRO A 116 9.03 24.74 13.94
C PRO A 116 8.54 24.54 15.37
N ALA A 117 9.20 25.22 16.29
CA ALA A 117 8.91 25.16 17.71
C ALA A 117 7.48 25.59 18.00
N SER A 118 6.61 24.63 18.37
CA SER A 118 5.38 24.95 19.09
C SER A 118 4.84 23.72 19.84
N LEU A 119 4.68 23.89 21.15
CA LEU A 119 3.92 23.06 22.09
C LEU A 119 4.63 21.80 22.64
N GLU A 120 5.64 22.01 23.45
CA GLU A 120 5.98 21.08 24.53
C GLU A 120 4.98 21.26 25.70
N THR A 121 4.16 20.25 25.86
CA THR A 121 3.48 20.01 27.15
C THR A 121 3.90 18.64 27.62
N GLU A 122 4.59 18.59 28.75
CA GLU A 122 5.00 17.39 29.45
C GLU A 122 3.85 16.38 29.58
N ARG A 123 4.00 15.21 28.97
CA ARG A 123 3.09 14.07 29.21
C ARG A 123 3.86 12.85 29.63
N LYS A 124 3.64 12.45 30.89
CA LYS A 124 4.06 11.16 31.46
C LYS A 124 3.65 10.01 30.56
N SER A 125 4.55 9.02 30.42
CA SER A 125 4.34 7.80 29.61
C SER A 125 2.99 7.13 29.89
N ARG A 126 2.12 7.04 28.91
CA ARG A 126 0.84 6.35 28.98
C ARG A 126 0.81 5.13 28.06
N ILE A 127 -0.03 4.19 28.46
CA ILE A 127 -0.34 2.88 27.88
C ILE A 127 -0.61 2.93 26.39
N THR A 128 -0.04 1.99 25.64
CA THR A 128 -0.26 1.81 24.20
C THR A 128 -1.14 0.58 23.98
N ASN A 129 -2.33 0.75 23.42
CA ASN A 129 -3.23 -0.36 23.06
C ASN A 129 -2.83 -0.99 21.74
N VAL A 130 -2.70 -2.30 21.71
CA VAL A 130 -2.23 -3.10 20.57
C VAL A 130 -3.34 -3.99 20.06
N GLN A 131 -3.50 -4.06 18.75
CA GLN A 131 -4.32 -5.09 18.11
C GLN A 131 -3.48 -5.85 17.08
N LEU A 132 -3.09 -7.10 17.36
CA LEU A 132 -2.54 -8.00 16.37
C LEU A 132 -3.67 -8.51 15.46
N TYR A 133 -3.56 -8.23 14.18
CA TYR A 133 -4.54 -8.61 13.18
C TYR A 133 -4.08 -9.83 12.38
N VAL A 134 -4.96 -10.83 12.31
CA VAL A 134 -4.77 -11.98 11.42
C VAL A 134 -5.66 -11.83 10.21
N PRO A 135 -5.12 -11.84 8.98
CA PRO A 135 -5.92 -11.78 7.77
C PRO A 135 -6.86 -12.99 7.74
N SER A 136 -8.18 -12.77 7.82
CA SER A 136 -9.15 -13.84 7.71
C SER A 136 -9.20 -14.37 6.28
N VAL A 137 -8.74 -15.59 6.07
CA VAL A 137 -9.06 -16.36 4.87
C VAL A 137 -10.47 -16.91 5.09
N LYS A 138 -11.48 -16.36 4.42
CA LYS A 138 -12.79 -16.99 4.33
C LYS A 138 -12.64 -18.22 3.44
N LEU A 139 -12.52 -19.39 4.04
CA LEU A 139 -12.70 -20.66 3.39
C LEU A 139 -14.22 -20.86 3.19
N ASN A 140 -14.72 -20.58 2.00
CA ASN A 140 -16.05 -21.02 1.59
C ASN A 140 -15.96 -22.51 1.23
N GLY A 141 -16.35 -23.37 2.14
CA GLY A 141 -16.44 -24.81 1.94
C GLY A 141 -16.51 -25.54 3.28
N ARG A 142 -17.47 -26.43 3.42
CA ARG A 142 -17.55 -27.37 4.54
C ARG A 142 -16.36 -28.34 4.46
N PHE A 143 -15.28 -28.04 5.17
CA PHE A 143 -14.18 -28.99 5.39
C PHE A 143 -14.07 -29.32 6.87
N SER A 144 -14.03 -30.62 7.17
CA SER A 144 -13.81 -31.14 8.50
C SER A 144 -12.38 -30.81 8.97
N PHE A 145 -12.22 -30.45 10.23
CA PHE A 145 -10.96 -30.06 10.86
C PHE A 145 -9.86 -31.12 10.74
N SER A 146 -10.21 -32.39 10.57
CA SER A 146 -9.27 -33.51 10.43
C SER A 146 -8.57 -33.57 9.07
N SER A 147 -9.18 -33.06 7.99
CA SER A 147 -8.57 -33.07 6.66
C SER A 147 -7.53 -31.97 6.46
N ILE A 148 -7.63 -30.89 7.22
CA ILE A 148 -6.68 -29.77 7.17
C ILE A 148 -5.37 -30.12 7.87
N LEU A 149 -5.42 -30.82 8.99
CA LEU A 149 -4.22 -31.29 9.71
C LEU A 149 -3.40 -32.30 8.90
N ALA A 150 -4.08 -33.20 8.18
CA ALA A 150 -3.42 -34.20 7.34
C ALA A 150 -2.68 -33.59 6.14
N SER A 151 -3.21 -32.50 5.56
CA SER A 151 -2.56 -31.78 4.45
C SER A 151 -1.34 -30.96 4.89
N PHE A 152 -1.31 -30.50 6.15
CA PHE A 152 -0.20 -29.73 6.69
C PHE A 152 0.95 -30.60 7.18
N LEU A 153 0.65 -31.76 7.79
CA LEU A 153 1.67 -32.67 8.32
C LEU A 153 2.37 -33.52 7.23
N GLY A 154 1.76 -33.67 6.06
CA GLY A 154 2.34 -34.42 4.93
C GLY A 154 3.44 -33.71 4.16
N ARG A 155 3.72 -32.44 4.42
CA ARG A 155 4.64 -31.61 3.63
C ARG A 155 5.98 -31.30 4.31
N TRP A 156 6.24 -31.82 5.51
CA TRP A 156 7.51 -31.65 6.24
C TRP A 156 8.32 -32.94 6.18
N LYS A 157 8.85 -33.29 5.02
CA LYS A 157 10.02 -34.18 4.93
C LYS A 157 11.26 -33.30 4.73
N LEU A 158 12.10 -33.29 5.75
CA LEU A 158 13.46 -32.79 5.65
C LEU A 158 14.17 -33.50 4.49
N HIS A 159 14.59 -32.77 3.49
CA HIS A 159 15.60 -33.25 2.55
C HIS A 159 16.96 -32.73 3.00
N THR A 160 17.73 -33.63 3.56
CA THR A 160 19.18 -33.47 3.68
C THR A 160 19.78 -33.51 2.28
N PHE A 161 20.55 -32.49 1.94
CA PHE A 161 21.34 -32.46 0.73
C PHE A 161 22.41 -33.54 0.75
N ALA A 162 22.39 -34.45 -0.24
CA ALA A 162 23.52 -35.24 -0.65
C ALA A 162 23.74 -34.98 -2.15
N ASP A 163 24.95 -34.57 -2.44
CA ASP A 163 25.53 -34.32 -3.76
C ASP A 163 25.42 -35.55 -4.65
N THR A 164 24.77 -35.46 -5.83
CA THR A 164 25.08 -36.34 -6.98
C THR A 164 24.77 -35.59 -8.27
N GLY A 165 25.73 -35.59 -9.16
CA GLY A 165 25.80 -34.92 -10.44
C GLY A 165 24.75 -35.37 -11.49
N PRO A 166 24.73 -34.74 -12.64
CA PRO A 166 23.63 -34.84 -13.60
C PRO A 166 23.67 -36.16 -14.39
N SER A 167 22.56 -36.91 -14.36
CA SER A 167 22.36 -38.05 -15.26
C SER A 167 21.40 -37.66 -16.40
N ASP A 168 21.87 -38.00 -17.60
CA ASP A 168 21.20 -37.94 -18.90
C ASP A 168 19.81 -38.61 -18.91
N SER A 169 18.72 -37.84 -18.95
CA SER A 169 17.40 -38.35 -19.33
C SER A 169 16.45 -37.26 -19.83
N LEU A 170 16.91 -36.34 -20.64
CA LEU A 170 16.06 -35.35 -21.35
C LEU A 170 16.40 -35.26 -22.85
N LYS A 171 16.41 -36.43 -23.49
CA LYS A 171 16.40 -36.52 -24.97
C LYS A 171 15.34 -37.52 -25.38
N LYS A 172 14.11 -37.05 -25.59
CA LYS A 172 13.12 -37.57 -26.55
C LYS A 172 11.76 -36.93 -26.24
N LEU A 173 11.49 -35.80 -26.88
CA LEU A 173 10.17 -35.32 -27.28
C LEU A 173 10.37 -34.01 -28.09
N THR A 174 10.97 -34.14 -29.27
CA THR A 174 10.86 -33.13 -30.30
C THR A 174 10.47 -33.83 -31.59
N ASN A 175 9.23 -33.60 -31.99
CA ASN A 175 8.81 -33.46 -33.39
C ASN A 175 7.28 -33.45 -33.45
N SER A 176 6.71 -32.26 -33.61
CA SER A 176 5.50 -32.08 -34.41
C SER A 176 5.47 -30.63 -34.89
N ASP A 177 5.28 -30.46 -36.17
CA ASP A 177 5.38 -29.27 -36.97
C ASP A 177 4.50 -28.10 -36.48
N MET A 178 5.16 -27.00 -36.13
CA MET A 178 4.58 -25.65 -36.14
C MET A 178 5.50 -24.69 -36.91
N PRO A 179 4.96 -23.71 -37.64
CA PRO A 179 5.78 -22.87 -38.52
C PRO A 179 6.73 -21.99 -37.70
N ARG A 180 8.03 -22.17 -37.96
CA ARG A 180 9.17 -21.52 -37.29
C ARG A 180 9.17 -19.96 -37.28
N SER A 181 8.40 -19.31 -38.14
CA SER A 181 8.42 -17.84 -38.27
C SER A 181 7.75 -17.08 -37.12
N ARG A 182 6.65 -17.62 -36.54
CA ARG A 182 5.96 -16.93 -35.43
C ARG A 182 6.64 -17.08 -34.07
N ILE A 183 7.41 -18.15 -33.87
CA ILE A 183 8.14 -18.40 -32.62
C ILE A 183 9.38 -17.50 -32.53
N ALA A 184 10.03 -17.23 -33.66
CA ALA A 184 11.23 -16.36 -33.70
C ALA A 184 10.88 -14.87 -33.46
N GLU A 185 9.74 -14.37 -33.97
CA GLU A 185 9.31 -12.99 -33.72
C GLU A 185 8.87 -12.75 -32.28
N ASN A 186 8.19 -13.73 -31.66
CA ASN A 186 7.80 -13.64 -30.25
C ASN A 186 9.00 -13.79 -29.31
N ALA A 187 9.94 -14.68 -29.63
CA ALA A 187 11.20 -14.83 -28.88
C ALA A 187 12.10 -13.59 -29.00
N SER A 188 12.13 -12.93 -30.15
CA SER A 188 12.86 -11.66 -30.36
C SER A 188 12.25 -10.49 -29.58
N ARG A 189 10.90 -10.42 -29.49
CA ARG A 189 10.21 -9.42 -28.65
C ARG A 189 10.38 -9.70 -27.15
N ASP A 190 10.45 -10.94 -26.75
CA ASP A 190 10.70 -11.33 -25.36
C ASP A 190 12.14 -11.08 -24.91
N LEU A 191 13.11 -11.22 -25.80
CA LEU A 191 14.53 -10.90 -25.52
C LEU A 191 14.76 -9.38 -25.35
N THR A 192 14.11 -8.53 -26.16
CA THR A 192 14.22 -7.08 -26.04
C THR A 192 13.56 -6.53 -24.77
N LEU A 193 12.55 -7.21 -24.21
CA LEU A 193 11.95 -6.86 -22.91
C LEU A 193 12.79 -7.37 -21.71
N ALA A 194 13.63 -8.41 -21.89
CA ALA A 194 14.50 -8.93 -20.84
C ALA A 194 15.67 -8.00 -20.50
N GLU A 195 16.19 -7.28 -21.50
CA GLU A 195 17.31 -6.34 -21.33
C GLU A 195 16.87 -4.99 -20.72
N ALA A 196 15.58 -4.73 -20.55
CA ALA A 196 15.04 -3.40 -20.32
C ALA A 196 14.72 -3.06 -18.85
N CYS A 197 14.91 -3.95 -17.87
CA CYS A 197 14.61 -3.65 -16.48
C CYS A 197 15.91 -3.33 -15.70
N HIS A 198 16.50 -2.18 -15.96
CA HIS A 198 17.64 -1.67 -15.21
C HIS A 198 17.23 -0.44 -14.39
N GLY A 199 17.80 -0.31 -13.19
CA GLY A 199 17.61 0.84 -12.32
C GLY A 199 16.85 0.55 -11.04
N GLU A 200 16.52 1.59 -10.29
CA GLU A 200 15.79 1.52 -9.05
C GLU A 200 14.35 1.02 -9.29
N LYS A 201 13.86 0.16 -8.38
CA LYS A 201 12.49 -0.36 -8.44
C LYS A 201 11.48 0.72 -8.06
N ILE A 202 10.53 0.97 -8.95
CA ILE A 202 9.46 1.95 -8.74
C ILE A 202 8.26 1.26 -8.09
N HIS A 203 7.79 1.81 -6.99
CA HIS A 203 6.65 1.31 -6.23
C HIS A 203 5.41 2.15 -6.53
N ILE A 204 4.34 1.49 -6.99
CA ILE A 204 3.08 2.14 -7.37
C ILE A 204 1.96 1.53 -6.54
N PHE A 205 1.18 2.38 -5.89
CA PHE A 205 -0.01 2.02 -5.13
C PHE A 205 -1.26 2.40 -5.92
N SER A 206 -2.23 1.51 -5.95
CA SER A 206 -3.53 1.78 -6.57
C SER A 206 -4.65 1.01 -5.86
N VAL A 207 -5.88 1.49 -6.02
CA VAL A 207 -7.07 0.87 -5.42
C VAL A 207 -8.13 0.68 -6.48
N ALA A 208 -8.65 -0.54 -6.61
CA ALA A 208 -9.78 -0.85 -7.49
C ALA A 208 -10.82 -1.66 -6.73
N SER A 209 -12.10 -1.44 -7.03
CA SER A 209 -13.20 -2.21 -6.47
C SER A 209 -14.31 -2.40 -7.50
N GLY A 210 -14.65 -3.66 -7.76
CA GLY A 210 -15.65 -4.06 -8.74
C GLY A 210 -15.09 -4.19 -10.15
N TYR A 211 -15.82 -4.92 -10.98
CA TYR A 211 -15.34 -5.37 -12.30
C TYR A 211 -14.94 -4.23 -13.25
N LEU A 212 -15.64 -3.10 -13.19
CA LEU A 212 -15.30 -1.94 -14.00
C LEU A 212 -13.90 -1.42 -13.65
N TYR A 213 -13.65 -1.14 -12.38
CA TYR A 213 -12.37 -0.62 -11.94
C TYR A 213 -11.24 -1.65 -12.04
N GLU A 214 -11.54 -2.94 -11.93
CA GLU A 214 -10.58 -4.01 -12.22
C GLU A 214 -10.19 -4.09 -13.70
N ARG A 215 -11.09 -3.70 -14.63
CA ARG A 215 -10.76 -3.53 -16.05
C ARG A 215 -9.89 -2.29 -16.28
N LEU A 216 -10.28 -1.17 -15.69
CA LEU A 216 -9.57 0.10 -15.81
C LEU A 216 -8.14 0.01 -15.27
N ILE A 217 -7.96 -0.56 -14.06
CA ILE A 217 -6.64 -0.69 -13.44
C ILE A 217 -5.67 -1.56 -14.26
N LYS A 218 -6.17 -2.58 -14.96
CA LYS A 218 -5.34 -3.37 -15.88
C LYS A 218 -4.77 -2.48 -17.00
N VAL A 219 -5.57 -1.59 -17.56
CA VAL A 219 -5.14 -0.64 -18.60
C VAL A 219 -4.12 0.34 -18.04
N MET A 220 -4.39 0.89 -16.85
CA MET A 220 -3.43 1.76 -16.15
C MET A 220 -2.08 1.05 -15.97
N MET A 221 -2.07 -0.17 -15.42
CA MET A 221 -0.85 -0.95 -15.18
C MET A 221 -0.08 -1.24 -16.49
N LEU A 222 -0.79 -1.62 -17.55
CA LEU A 222 -0.17 -1.86 -18.86
C LEU A 222 0.42 -0.58 -19.44
N SER A 223 -0.27 0.56 -19.33
CA SER A 223 0.22 1.86 -19.80
C SER A 223 1.49 2.28 -19.06
N VAL A 224 1.55 2.11 -17.74
CA VAL A 224 2.76 2.34 -16.94
C VAL A 224 3.90 1.45 -17.46
N ARG A 225 3.64 0.13 -17.59
CA ARG A 225 4.68 -0.84 -17.98
C ARG A 225 5.22 -0.56 -19.38
N ARG A 226 4.41 -0.07 -20.31
CA ARG A 226 4.84 0.27 -21.68
C ARG A 226 5.73 1.49 -21.76
N ASN A 227 5.53 2.44 -20.84
CA ASN A 227 6.27 3.70 -20.85
C ASN A 227 7.48 3.71 -19.90
N THR A 228 7.64 2.69 -19.05
CA THR A 228 8.67 2.65 -18.01
C THR A 228 9.62 1.47 -18.22
N LYS A 229 10.92 1.72 -18.26
CA LYS A 229 11.97 0.71 -18.37
C LYS A 229 12.38 0.11 -17.02
N ASN A 230 12.22 0.84 -15.95
CA ASN A 230 12.56 0.42 -14.59
C ASN A 230 11.75 -0.81 -14.14
N PRO A 231 12.26 -1.61 -13.19
CA PRO A 231 11.47 -2.60 -12.48
C PRO A 231 10.29 -1.91 -11.75
N ILE A 232 9.11 -2.53 -11.80
CA ILE A 232 7.90 -1.97 -11.18
C ILE A 232 7.34 -2.98 -10.18
N LYS A 233 6.91 -2.49 -9.02
CA LYS A 233 6.11 -3.25 -8.06
C LYS A 233 4.81 -2.50 -7.75
N PHE A 234 3.69 -3.16 -8.05
CA PHE A 234 2.37 -2.64 -7.72
C PHE A 234 1.92 -3.10 -6.33
N TRP A 235 1.24 -2.22 -5.60
CA TRP A 235 0.67 -2.46 -4.29
C TRP A 235 -0.84 -2.29 -4.33
N PHE A 236 -1.59 -3.26 -3.83
CA PHE A 236 -3.06 -3.22 -3.83
C PHE A 236 -3.63 -3.56 -2.46
N VAL A 237 -4.74 -2.92 -2.11
CA VAL A 237 -5.52 -3.30 -0.93
C VAL A 237 -6.31 -4.58 -1.25
N LYS A 238 -5.91 -5.70 -0.65
CA LYS A 238 -6.44 -7.06 -0.90
C LYS A 238 -7.96 -7.16 -0.80
N ASN A 239 -8.54 -6.44 0.17
CA ASN A 239 -9.96 -6.58 0.53
C ASN A 239 -10.92 -6.06 -0.55
N TRP A 240 -10.45 -5.19 -1.44
CA TRP A 240 -11.27 -4.57 -2.48
C TRP A 240 -11.25 -5.31 -3.80
N LEU A 241 -10.25 -6.17 -4.03
CA LEU A 241 -10.09 -6.94 -5.25
C LEU A 241 -10.97 -8.19 -5.24
N SER A 242 -11.60 -8.51 -6.38
CA SER A 242 -12.36 -9.74 -6.57
C SER A 242 -11.47 -10.99 -6.51
N PRO A 243 -12.03 -12.16 -6.19
CA PRO A 243 -11.31 -13.43 -6.30
C PRO A 243 -10.76 -13.68 -7.71
N ARG A 244 -11.55 -13.36 -8.76
CA ARG A 244 -11.15 -13.51 -10.16
C ARG A 244 -9.94 -12.66 -10.51
N PHE A 245 -9.90 -11.38 -10.10
CA PHE A 245 -8.76 -10.51 -10.33
C PHE A 245 -7.51 -11.01 -9.60
N LYS A 246 -7.65 -11.47 -8.35
CA LYS A 246 -6.52 -12.05 -7.59
C LYS A 246 -5.95 -13.32 -8.21
N GLN A 247 -6.77 -14.14 -8.87
CA GLN A 247 -6.33 -15.32 -9.63
C GLN A 247 -5.66 -14.93 -10.94
N TYR A 248 -6.13 -13.89 -11.61
CA TYR A 248 -5.56 -13.35 -12.84
C TYR A 248 -4.19 -12.68 -12.64
N LEU A 249 -4.00 -12.00 -11.51
CA LEU A 249 -2.85 -11.13 -11.25
C LEU A 249 -1.47 -11.80 -11.38
N PRO A 250 -1.23 -13.06 -10.94
CA PRO A 250 0.04 -13.76 -11.16
C PRO A 250 0.38 -13.93 -12.65
N HIS A 251 -0.60 -14.27 -13.48
CA HIS A 251 -0.41 -14.43 -14.93
C HIS A 251 -0.11 -13.10 -15.61
N PHE A 252 -0.82 -12.06 -15.17
CA PHE A 252 -0.59 -10.69 -15.65
C PHE A 252 0.82 -10.19 -15.28
N ALA A 253 1.24 -10.41 -14.04
CA ALA A 253 2.57 -10.04 -13.55
C ALA A 253 3.68 -10.76 -14.33
N SER A 254 3.52 -12.06 -14.59
CA SER A 254 4.46 -12.85 -15.36
C SER A 254 4.56 -12.38 -16.82
N ARG A 255 3.41 -12.17 -17.49
CA ARG A 255 3.35 -11.75 -18.90
C ARG A 255 4.02 -10.40 -19.16
N TYR A 256 3.77 -9.41 -18.24
CA TYR A 256 4.23 -8.04 -18.42
C TYR A 256 5.42 -7.68 -17.53
N ARG A 257 5.99 -8.65 -16.80
CA ARG A 257 7.23 -8.51 -16.01
C ARG A 257 7.17 -7.36 -15.01
N PHE A 258 6.24 -7.44 -14.08
CA PHE A 258 6.18 -6.59 -12.90
C PHE A 258 5.97 -7.43 -11.64
N GLU A 259 6.31 -6.88 -10.49
CA GLU A 259 5.99 -7.47 -9.19
C GLU A 259 4.70 -6.88 -8.64
N TYR A 260 4.05 -7.60 -7.73
CA TYR A 260 2.91 -7.06 -7.01
C TYR A 260 2.89 -7.53 -5.55
N GLU A 261 2.18 -6.76 -4.71
CA GLU A 261 1.93 -7.10 -3.31
C GLU A 261 0.48 -6.79 -2.95
N LEU A 262 -0.13 -7.67 -2.16
CA LEU A 262 -1.48 -7.49 -1.65
C LEU A 262 -1.42 -7.14 -0.17
N VAL A 263 -1.63 -5.86 0.15
CA VAL A 263 -1.62 -5.38 1.54
C VAL A 263 -3.00 -5.40 2.16
N THR A 264 -3.05 -5.59 3.46
CA THR A 264 -4.28 -5.54 4.26
C THR A 264 -4.06 -4.68 5.49
N TYR A 265 -5.05 -3.89 5.83
CA TYR A 265 -5.10 -3.15 7.08
C TYR A 265 -6.53 -3.14 7.60
N LYS A 266 -6.71 -3.43 8.89
CA LYS A 266 -8.03 -3.40 9.51
C LYS A 266 -8.35 -1.97 9.94
N TRP A 267 -9.57 -1.51 9.65
CA TRP A 267 -10.01 -0.21 10.13
C TRP A 267 -9.89 -0.15 11.66
N PRO A 268 -9.16 0.83 12.22
CA PRO A 268 -8.99 0.96 13.66
C PRO A 268 -10.33 1.17 14.37
N THR A 269 -10.53 0.52 15.51
CA THR A 269 -11.81 0.58 16.24
C THR A 269 -12.11 1.97 16.81
N TRP A 270 -11.07 2.76 17.04
CA TRP A 270 -11.17 4.11 17.58
C TRP A 270 -11.42 5.18 16.51
N LEU A 271 -11.10 4.89 15.25
CA LEU A 271 -11.25 5.85 14.15
C LEU A 271 -12.71 5.87 13.68
N GLN A 272 -13.28 7.07 13.52
CA GLN A 272 -14.64 7.27 13.03
C GLN A 272 -14.92 6.42 11.79
N LYS A 273 -15.88 5.52 11.89
CA LYS A 273 -16.21 4.59 10.81
C LYS A 273 -16.96 5.29 9.69
N GLN A 274 -16.60 4.95 8.47
CA GLN A 274 -17.38 5.25 7.28
C GLN A 274 -18.34 4.09 6.99
N THR A 275 -19.55 4.40 6.60
CA THR A 275 -20.57 3.41 6.17
C THR A 275 -20.63 3.26 4.66
N ASP A 276 -20.33 4.32 3.94
CA ASP A 276 -20.26 4.32 2.49
C ASP A 276 -18.98 3.65 1.99
N LYS A 277 -19.14 2.67 1.07
CA LYS A 277 -18.02 1.87 0.55
C LYS A 277 -16.98 2.73 -0.18
N GLN A 278 -17.41 3.74 -0.94
CA GLN A 278 -16.53 4.60 -1.70
C GLN A 278 -15.70 5.47 -0.77
N ARG A 279 -16.31 6.04 0.27
CA ARG A 279 -15.60 6.83 1.29
C ARG A 279 -14.60 5.99 2.08
N ILE A 280 -14.89 4.71 2.34
CA ILE A 280 -13.93 3.79 2.97
C ILE A 280 -12.71 3.58 2.05
N ILE A 281 -12.94 3.37 0.75
CA ILE A 281 -11.86 3.22 -0.23
C ILE A 281 -11.00 4.49 -0.27
N TRP A 282 -11.60 5.67 -0.33
CA TRP A 282 -10.91 6.95 -0.29
C TRP A 282 -10.07 7.14 0.97
N ALA A 283 -10.58 6.72 2.12
CA ALA A 283 -9.83 6.78 3.37
C ALA A 283 -8.58 5.90 3.36
N TYR A 284 -8.63 4.72 2.74
CA TYR A 284 -7.46 3.84 2.59
C TYR A 284 -6.36 4.44 1.69
N LYS A 285 -6.72 5.32 0.76
CA LYS A 285 -5.74 6.01 -0.10
C LYS A 285 -4.85 6.99 0.69
N LEU A 286 -5.27 7.42 1.90
CA LEU A 286 -4.60 8.50 2.61
C LEU A 286 -4.31 8.23 4.10
N LEU A 287 -5.30 7.73 4.85
CA LEU A 287 -5.22 7.68 6.31
C LEU A 287 -4.21 6.65 6.87
N PHE A 288 -3.76 5.70 6.05
CA PHE A 288 -2.94 4.58 6.48
C PHE A 288 -1.61 4.46 5.71
N LEU A 289 -1.19 5.49 4.98
CA LEU A 289 0.04 5.48 4.17
C LEU A 289 1.29 5.17 4.99
N ASP A 290 1.36 5.65 6.23
CA ASP A 290 2.47 5.43 7.16
C ASP A 290 2.59 4.00 7.66
N VAL A 291 1.47 3.26 7.72
CA VAL A 291 1.36 1.91 8.33
C VAL A 291 1.01 0.80 7.33
N LEU A 292 0.55 1.16 6.12
CA LEU A 292 0.09 0.19 5.11
C LEU A 292 1.26 -0.54 4.43
N PHE A 293 2.40 0.12 4.31
CA PHE A 293 3.58 -0.37 3.60
C PHE A 293 4.72 -0.73 4.56
N PRO A 294 5.62 -1.66 4.17
CA PRO A 294 6.80 -1.99 4.97
C PRO A 294 7.59 -0.73 5.34
N LEU A 295 8.19 -0.72 6.53
CA LEU A 295 8.98 0.43 7.00
C LEU A 295 10.24 0.68 6.15
N SER A 296 10.72 -0.35 5.45
CA SER A 296 11.83 -0.25 4.49
C SER A 296 11.46 0.45 3.18
N LEU A 297 10.15 0.61 2.89
CA LEU A 297 9.71 1.35 1.71
C LEU A 297 9.72 2.85 2.03
N GLU A 298 10.58 3.59 1.33
CA GLU A 298 10.81 5.01 1.58
C GLU A 298 9.97 5.93 0.68
N LYS A 299 9.55 5.49 -0.51
CA LYS A 299 8.76 6.29 -1.46
C LYS A 299 7.69 5.42 -2.14
N ILE A 300 6.57 6.01 -2.52
CA ILE A 300 5.52 5.35 -3.31
C ILE A 300 4.78 6.39 -4.17
N ILE A 301 4.34 5.97 -5.35
CA ILE A 301 3.48 6.77 -6.23
C ILE A 301 2.07 6.18 -6.18
N PHE A 302 1.07 7.01 -5.95
CA PHE A 302 -0.32 6.63 -6.16
C PHE A 302 -0.76 6.99 -7.57
N VAL A 303 -1.38 6.03 -8.26
CA VAL A 303 -2.01 6.24 -9.57
C VAL A 303 -3.42 5.66 -9.49
N ASP A 304 -4.44 6.47 -9.76
CA ASP A 304 -5.82 5.99 -9.70
C ASP A 304 -6.09 4.97 -10.82
N ALA A 305 -7.03 4.07 -10.57
CA ALA A 305 -7.30 2.92 -11.43
C ALA A 305 -7.76 3.30 -12.84
N ASP A 306 -8.34 4.47 -13.01
CA ASP A 306 -8.92 4.97 -14.27
C ASP A 306 -8.03 6.01 -14.97
N GLN A 307 -6.72 5.89 -14.78
CA GLN A 307 -5.72 6.69 -15.51
C GLN A 307 -5.04 5.91 -16.64
N VAL A 308 -4.55 6.63 -17.63
CA VAL A 308 -3.60 6.13 -18.64
C VAL A 308 -2.33 6.96 -18.57
N VAL A 309 -1.21 6.28 -18.31
CA VAL A 309 0.12 6.88 -18.21
C VAL A 309 0.77 6.89 -19.60
N ARG A 310 1.34 8.03 -20.01
CA ARG A 310 1.92 8.28 -21.34
C ARG A 310 3.41 8.64 -21.31
N ALA A 311 3.96 8.80 -20.12
CA ALA A 311 5.37 9.13 -19.91
C ALA A 311 6.05 8.10 -19.02
N ASP A 312 7.37 8.13 -18.95
CA ASP A 312 8.11 7.29 -18.01
C ASP A 312 7.83 7.76 -16.57
N ILE A 313 7.21 6.89 -15.77
CA ILE A 313 6.88 7.18 -14.36
C ILE A 313 8.13 7.38 -13.50
N LYS A 314 9.32 7.02 -14.02
CA LYS A 314 10.60 7.32 -13.40
C LYS A 314 10.80 8.82 -13.20
N GLU A 315 10.38 9.64 -14.15
CA GLU A 315 10.46 11.10 -14.01
C GLU A 315 9.70 11.59 -12.76
N LEU A 316 8.56 10.98 -12.45
CA LEU A 316 7.79 11.28 -11.24
C LEU A 316 8.42 10.69 -9.98
N TRP A 317 9.06 9.53 -10.11
CA TRP A 317 9.79 8.88 -9.00
C TRP A 317 10.98 9.71 -8.54
N GLU A 318 11.67 10.36 -9.47
CA GLU A 318 12.87 11.16 -9.20
C GLU A 318 12.57 12.62 -8.79
N VAL A 319 11.30 13.03 -8.78
CA VAL A 319 10.93 14.41 -8.36
C VAL A 319 11.40 14.66 -6.92
N ASP A 320 12.10 15.77 -6.73
CA ASP A 320 12.40 16.31 -5.39
C ASP A 320 11.15 16.98 -4.84
N LEU A 321 10.72 16.54 -3.67
CA LEU A 321 9.55 17.12 -2.97
C LEU A 321 9.90 18.30 -2.08
N HIS A 322 11.15 18.75 -2.09
CA HIS A 322 11.65 19.88 -1.29
C HIS A 322 11.26 19.81 0.20
N GLY A 323 11.34 18.59 0.76
CA GLY A 323 11.02 18.34 2.17
C GLY A 323 9.53 18.16 2.48
N ALA A 324 8.63 18.34 1.52
CA ALA A 324 7.22 17.99 1.70
C ALA A 324 7.04 16.47 1.79
N PRO A 325 6.12 15.95 2.63
CA PRO A 325 5.92 14.52 2.78
C PRO A 325 5.17 13.89 1.60
N TYR A 326 4.50 14.69 0.78
CA TYR A 326 3.82 14.24 -0.43
C TYR A 326 3.68 15.38 -1.47
N ALA A 327 3.41 14.99 -2.70
CA ALA A 327 3.21 15.89 -3.81
C ALA A 327 1.97 15.50 -4.60
N TYR A 328 1.16 16.47 -4.98
CA TYR A 328 -0.07 16.31 -5.76
C TYR A 328 -0.07 17.25 -6.96
N THR A 329 -0.84 16.91 -8.00
CA THR A 329 -1.06 17.83 -9.12
C THR A 329 -2.20 18.80 -8.79
N PRO A 330 -2.01 20.11 -8.98
CA PRO A 330 -3.09 21.08 -8.85
C PRO A 330 -4.21 20.81 -9.88
N PHE A 331 -5.43 21.24 -9.59
CA PHE A 331 -6.48 21.24 -10.60
C PHE A 331 -6.14 22.18 -11.74
N CYS A 332 -6.38 21.74 -12.98
CA CYS A 332 -6.29 22.60 -14.14
C CYS A 332 -7.23 23.79 -14.03
N ASP A 333 -6.83 24.93 -14.59
CA ASP A 333 -7.54 26.20 -14.52
C ASP A 333 -7.93 26.76 -15.89
N ASP A 334 -7.67 25.99 -16.95
CA ASP A 334 -7.78 26.42 -18.34
C ASP A 334 -9.10 26.02 -19.03
N ASN A 335 -9.92 25.14 -18.45
CA ASN A 335 -11.29 24.88 -18.92
C ASN A 335 -12.30 25.85 -18.25
N LYS A 336 -12.58 26.96 -18.94
CA LYS A 336 -13.45 28.03 -18.42
C LYS A 336 -14.92 27.62 -18.28
N VAL A 337 -15.38 26.61 -19.00
CA VAL A 337 -16.75 26.09 -18.89
C VAL A 337 -17.02 25.55 -17.47
N MET A 338 -15.98 25.11 -16.79
CA MET A 338 -16.04 24.53 -15.46
C MET A 338 -15.87 25.52 -14.32
N ASP A 339 -15.68 26.82 -14.60
CA ASP A 339 -15.39 27.81 -13.54
C ASP A 339 -16.47 27.86 -12.46
N GLY A 340 -17.75 27.72 -12.82
CA GLY A 340 -18.86 27.67 -11.87
C GLY A 340 -18.87 26.46 -10.90
N PHE A 341 -18.12 25.40 -11.24
CA PHE A 341 -18.00 24.19 -10.42
C PHE A 341 -16.76 24.18 -9.54
N ARG A 342 -15.89 25.20 -9.63
CA ARG A 342 -14.65 25.31 -8.85
C ARG A 342 -14.94 25.82 -7.43
N PHE A 343 -15.60 25.01 -6.61
CA PHE A 343 -16.04 25.39 -5.26
C PHE A 343 -14.87 25.87 -4.37
N TRP A 344 -13.65 25.43 -4.65
CA TRP A 344 -12.45 25.81 -3.89
C TRP A 344 -11.97 27.25 -4.17
N LYS A 345 -12.53 27.92 -5.20
CA LYS A 345 -12.25 29.33 -5.53
C LYS A 345 -13.21 30.32 -4.85
N GLN A 346 -14.06 29.85 -3.94
CA GLN A 346 -15.04 30.68 -3.25
C GLN A 346 -15.36 30.20 -1.84
N GLY A 347 -15.89 31.10 -1.03
CA GLY A 347 -16.45 30.79 0.28
C GLY A 347 -15.43 30.29 1.29
N PHE A 348 -15.74 29.13 1.91
CA PHE A 348 -14.89 28.53 2.94
C PHE A 348 -13.50 28.16 2.39
N TRP A 349 -13.48 27.44 1.27
CA TRP A 349 -12.24 26.91 0.71
C TRP A 349 -11.29 28.00 0.25
N GLU A 350 -11.76 29.04 -0.41
CA GLU A 350 -10.94 30.17 -0.82
C GLU A 350 -10.18 30.79 0.37
N ARG A 351 -10.92 31.05 1.47
CA ARG A 351 -10.33 31.62 2.69
C ARG A 351 -9.41 30.62 3.40
N HIS A 352 -9.77 29.34 3.43
CA HIS A 352 -8.99 28.31 4.09
C HIS A 352 -7.67 28.03 3.36
N LEU A 353 -7.70 28.01 2.04
CA LEU A 353 -6.51 27.78 1.22
C LEU A 353 -5.51 28.93 1.28
N ASP A 354 -5.98 30.15 1.50
CA ASP A 354 -5.13 31.35 1.64
C ASP A 354 -4.08 31.46 0.51
N GLY A 355 -4.55 31.40 -0.74
CA GLY A 355 -3.73 31.46 -1.94
C GLY A 355 -3.02 30.17 -2.35
N LYS A 356 -3.08 29.12 -1.53
CA LYS A 356 -2.53 27.80 -1.90
C LYS A 356 -3.42 27.12 -2.93
N PRO A 357 -2.83 26.34 -3.87
CA PRO A 357 -3.62 25.61 -4.84
C PRO A 357 -4.44 24.49 -4.21
N TYR A 358 -5.59 24.20 -4.80
CA TYR A 358 -6.37 23.01 -4.50
C TYR A 358 -5.93 21.87 -5.45
N HIS A 359 -5.59 20.71 -4.89
CA HIS A 359 -4.97 19.60 -5.60
C HIS A 359 -5.94 18.46 -5.83
N ILE A 360 -5.75 17.72 -6.93
CA ILE A 360 -6.53 16.51 -7.26
C ILE A 360 -5.87 15.25 -6.69
N SER A 361 -6.67 14.30 -6.19
CA SER A 361 -6.20 13.09 -5.51
C SER A 361 -5.94 11.90 -6.44
N ALA A 362 -6.01 12.08 -7.75
CA ALA A 362 -5.92 10.97 -8.71
C ALA A 362 -4.48 10.51 -8.99
N LEU A 363 -3.49 11.39 -8.79
CA LEU A 363 -2.06 11.08 -8.91
C LEU A 363 -1.27 11.85 -7.85
N TYR A 364 -0.46 11.13 -7.08
CA TYR A 364 0.42 11.77 -6.09
C TYR A 364 1.64 10.91 -5.76
N VAL A 365 2.70 11.57 -5.28
CA VAL A 365 3.92 10.94 -4.77
C VAL A 365 3.97 11.11 -3.27
N VAL A 366 4.38 10.07 -2.56
CA VAL A 366 4.60 10.12 -1.10
C VAL A 366 6.03 9.73 -0.80
N ASP A 367 6.77 10.63 -0.16
CA ASP A 367 7.97 10.30 0.58
C ASP A 367 7.55 9.68 1.92
N LEU A 368 7.45 8.34 1.97
CA LEU A 368 6.99 7.61 3.15
C LEU A 368 7.92 7.79 4.34
N LYS A 369 9.22 7.97 4.10
CA LYS A 369 10.20 8.26 5.14
C LYS A 369 9.88 9.60 5.80
N ARG A 370 9.77 10.65 5.00
CA ARG A 370 9.45 12.00 5.49
C ARG A 370 8.03 12.06 6.08
N PHE A 371 7.06 11.39 5.46
CA PHE A 371 5.68 11.30 5.94
C PHE A 371 5.59 10.69 7.35
N ARG A 372 6.35 9.62 7.61
CA ARG A 372 6.47 8.99 8.93
C ARG A 372 7.23 9.88 9.91
N GLN A 373 8.32 10.50 9.51
CA GLN A 373 9.12 11.40 10.33
C GLN A 373 8.31 12.61 10.83
N LEU A 374 7.48 13.20 9.98
CA LEU A 374 6.60 14.31 10.33
C LEU A 374 5.34 13.88 11.10
N ALA A 375 5.12 12.56 11.29
CA ALA A 375 3.86 12.02 11.80
C ALA A 375 2.64 12.56 11.03
N ALA A 376 2.79 12.72 9.71
CA ALA A 376 1.76 13.29 8.84
C ALA A 376 0.47 12.45 8.89
N GLY A 377 0.58 11.12 8.94
CA GLY A 377 -0.57 10.23 9.10
C GLY A 377 -1.36 10.47 10.38
N ASP A 378 -0.68 10.73 11.50
CA ASP A 378 -1.33 11.08 12.76
C ASP A 378 -2.09 12.40 12.66
N THR A 379 -1.49 13.41 12.05
CA THR A 379 -2.12 14.71 11.82
C THR A 379 -3.38 14.57 10.95
N LEU A 380 -3.29 13.83 9.84
CA LEU A 380 -4.42 13.59 8.96
C LEU A 380 -5.55 12.81 9.66
N ARG A 381 -5.24 11.81 10.48
CA ARG A 381 -6.24 11.05 11.24
C ARG A 381 -6.94 11.91 12.29
N VAL A 382 -6.22 12.83 12.96
CA VAL A 382 -6.83 13.77 13.92
C VAL A 382 -7.77 14.74 13.20
N ILE A 383 -7.36 15.30 12.08
CA ILE A 383 -8.20 16.19 11.27
C ILE A 383 -9.43 15.43 10.76
N TYR A 384 -9.24 14.22 10.22
CA TYR A 384 -10.32 13.36 9.78
C TYR A 384 -11.32 13.07 10.91
N GLU A 385 -10.85 12.67 12.09
CA GLU A 385 -11.70 12.38 13.27
C GLU A 385 -12.54 13.58 13.69
N ASN A 386 -11.98 14.78 13.61
CA ASN A 386 -12.70 15.99 13.94
C ASN A 386 -13.74 16.40 12.89
N LEU A 387 -13.36 16.35 11.61
CA LEU A 387 -14.23 16.78 10.52
C LEU A 387 -15.33 15.76 10.19
N SER A 388 -15.04 14.45 10.29
CA SER A 388 -16.01 13.40 9.96
C SER A 388 -17.15 13.23 10.98
N LYS A 389 -17.15 14.01 12.06
CA LYS A 389 -18.31 14.16 12.96
C LYS A 389 -19.49 14.81 12.24
N ASP A 390 -19.22 15.68 11.26
CA ASP A 390 -20.23 16.21 10.35
C ASP A 390 -20.26 15.35 9.07
N PRO A 391 -21.37 14.67 8.77
CA PRO A 391 -21.53 13.85 7.57
C PRO A 391 -21.34 14.62 6.26
N ASN A 392 -21.55 15.94 6.27
CA ASN A 392 -21.44 16.80 5.08
C ASN A 392 -19.99 17.27 4.86
N SER A 393 -19.10 17.11 5.83
CA SER A 393 -17.70 17.48 5.65
C SER A 393 -16.93 16.43 4.85
N LEU A 394 -15.83 16.84 4.25
CA LEU A 394 -14.97 15.98 3.44
C LEU A 394 -15.76 15.21 2.37
N ALA A 395 -16.56 15.91 1.56
CA ALA A 395 -17.41 15.32 0.53
C ALA A 395 -16.59 14.47 -0.46
N ASN A 396 -15.37 14.91 -0.80
CA ASN A 396 -14.38 14.18 -1.56
C ASN A 396 -13.21 13.81 -0.64
N LEU A 397 -13.41 12.87 0.26
CA LEU A 397 -12.55 12.60 1.42
C LEU A 397 -11.04 12.54 1.10
N ASP A 398 -10.64 11.77 0.09
CA ASP A 398 -9.23 11.59 -0.28
C ASP A 398 -8.60 12.84 -0.93
N GLN A 399 -9.42 13.77 -1.38
CA GLN A 399 -9.01 15.03 -1.99
C GLN A 399 -9.15 16.20 -1.00
N ASP A 400 -10.29 16.30 -0.30
CA ASP A 400 -10.55 17.40 0.63
C ASP A 400 -9.59 17.36 1.83
N LEU A 401 -9.31 16.18 2.37
CA LEU A 401 -8.51 16.06 3.58
C LEU A 401 -7.07 16.54 3.44
N PRO A 402 -6.27 16.17 2.40
CA PRO A 402 -4.93 16.72 2.23
C PRO A 402 -4.94 18.21 1.91
N ASN A 403 -5.92 18.68 1.12
CA ASN A 403 -6.07 20.10 0.83
C ASN A 403 -6.44 20.93 2.07
N TYR A 404 -7.27 20.40 2.95
CA TYR A 404 -7.55 21.01 4.23
C TYR A 404 -6.33 21.04 5.15
N ALA A 405 -5.57 19.98 5.17
CA ALA A 405 -4.43 19.79 6.05
C ALA A 405 -3.14 20.49 5.57
N GLN A 406 -3.10 21.09 4.37
CA GLN A 406 -1.85 21.55 3.75
C GLN A 406 -1.10 22.67 4.48
N HIS A 407 -1.75 23.29 5.49
CA HIS A 407 -1.08 24.23 6.38
C HIS A 407 -0.23 23.52 7.46
N GLN A 408 -0.61 22.30 7.87
CA GLN A 408 0.11 21.50 8.85
C GLN A 408 0.98 20.42 8.19
N VAL A 409 0.49 19.86 7.07
CA VAL A 409 1.17 18.84 6.28
C VAL A 409 1.33 19.40 4.85
N PRO A 410 2.48 19.99 4.53
CA PRO A 410 2.66 20.73 3.28
C PRO A 410 2.59 19.82 2.06
N ILE A 411 1.96 20.29 0.99
CA ILE A 411 1.90 19.66 -0.32
C ILE A 411 2.91 20.34 -1.27
N PHE A 412 3.76 19.54 -1.92
CA PHE A 412 4.50 20.00 -3.09
C PHE A 412 3.61 19.90 -4.34
N SER A 413 3.49 20.99 -5.11
CA SER A 413 2.68 21.00 -6.33
C SER A 413 3.47 20.41 -7.49
N LEU A 414 3.02 19.27 -8.02
CA LEU A 414 3.58 18.66 -9.22
C LEU A 414 3.28 19.50 -10.47
N PRO A 415 4.14 19.45 -11.51
CA PRO A 415 3.84 20.08 -12.79
C PRO A 415 2.51 19.61 -13.37
N GLN A 416 1.72 20.53 -13.91
CA GLN A 416 0.35 20.27 -14.41
C GLN A 416 0.27 19.17 -15.47
N GLN A 417 1.32 18.99 -16.28
CA GLN A 417 1.40 17.94 -17.29
C GLN A 417 1.28 16.51 -16.73
N TRP A 418 1.49 16.30 -15.42
CA TRP A 418 1.33 15.01 -14.78
C TRP A 418 -0.12 14.57 -14.58
N LEU A 419 -1.08 15.46 -14.79
CA LEU A 419 -2.48 15.07 -14.74
C LEU A 419 -3.31 15.97 -15.66
N TRP A 420 -3.91 15.38 -16.67
CA TRP A 420 -4.89 15.99 -17.51
C TRP A 420 -6.21 15.22 -17.40
N CYS A 421 -7.32 15.94 -17.29
CA CYS A 421 -8.65 15.37 -17.44
C CYS A 421 -9.58 16.33 -18.19
N GLU A 422 -10.48 15.77 -19.00
CA GLU A 422 -11.37 16.53 -19.88
C GLU A 422 -12.27 17.52 -19.12
N SER A 423 -12.68 17.18 -17.89
CA SER A 423 -13.58 18.04 -17.12
C SER A 423 -12.93 19.35 -16.73
N TRP A 424 -11.68 19.34 -16.30
CA TRP A 424 -11.04 20.48 -15.66
C TRP A 424 -9.99 21.17 -16.53
N CYS A 425 -9.38 20.44 -17.49
CA CYS A 425 -8.28 20.90 -18.31
C CYS A 425 -8.74 21.29 -19.73
N GLY A 426 -8.11 22.29 -20.32
CA GLY A 426 -8.32 22.69 -21.70
C GLY A 426 -7.75 21.68 -22.70
N ASN A 427 -8.31 21.61 -23.89
CA ASN A 427 -7.89 20.65 -24.91
C ASN A 427 -6.46 20.89 -25.43
N GLN A 428 -5.97 22.13 -25.36
CA GLN A 428 -4.63 22.49 -25.81
C GLN A 428 -3.52 21.83 -25.00
N THR A 429 -3.76 21.53 -23.72
CA THR A 429 -2.78 20.91 -22.84
C THR A 429 -2.78 19.38 -22.90
N LYS A 430 -3.75 18.77 -23.59
CA LYS A 430 -3.92 17.31 -23.69
C LYS A 430 -2.74 16.62 -24.37
N LEU A 431 -2.13 17.24 -25.38
CA LEU A 431 -1.02 16.65 -26.13
C LEU A 431 0.26 16.53 -25.31
N SER A 432 0.47 17.45 -24.36
CA SER A 432 1.62 17.44 -23.44
C SER A 432 1.36 16.64 -22.16
N ALA A 433 0.17 16.07 -22.00
CA ALA A 433 -0.22 15.33 -20.81
C ALA A 433 0.57 14.03 -20.66
N LYS A 434 1.23 13.87 -19.52
CA LYS A 434 1.95 12.66 -19.13
C LYS A 434 1.03 11.59 -18.57
N THR A 435 -0.13 11.98 -18.01
CA THR A 435 -1.22 11.09 -17.65
C THR A 435 -2.56 11.70 -18.04
N ILE A 436 -3.50 10.84 -18.42
CA ILE A 436 -4.90 11.22 -18.64
C ILE A 436 -5.76 10.49 -17.61
N ASP A 437 -6.54 11.25 -16.86
CA ASP A 437 -7.49 10.80 -15.87
C ASP A 437 -8.92 10.83 -16.41
N LEU A 438 -9.67 9.75 -16.21
CA LEU A 438 -11.08 9.66 -16.56
C LEU A 438 -11.96 10.17 -15.41
N CYS A 439 -11.68 11.37 -14.91
CA CYS A 439 -12.43 11.97 -13.82
C CYS A 439 -13.93 12.11 -14.16
N ASN A 440 -14.77 12.19 -13.14
CA ASN A 440 -16.19 12.44 -13.34
C ASN A 440 -16.42 13.88 -13.79
N ASN A 441 -17.25 14.04 -14.82
CA ASN A 441 -17.69 15.37 -15.27
C ASN A 441 -19.02 15.70 -14.57
N PRO A 442 -19.11 16.78 -13.77
CA PRO A 442 -20.35 17.15 -13.09
C PRO A 442 -21.50 17.52 -14.03
N MET A 443 -21.19 17.93 -15.29
CA MET A 443 -22.18 18.29 -16.29
C MET A 443 -22.75 17.10 -17.06
N THR A 444 -22.01 15.98 -17.10
CA THR A 444 -22.39 14.80 -17.87
C THR A 444 -22.34 13.55 -17.01
N LYS A 445 -23.10 12.53 -17.38
CA LYS A 445 -23.07 11.21 -16.74
C LYS A 445 -22.60 10.15 -17.73
N GLU A 446 -21.66 10.50 -18.59
CA GLU A 446 -21.12 9.56 -19.58
C GLU A 446 -20.48 8.35 -18.90
N PRO A 447 -20.81 7.11 -19.33
CA PRO A 447 -20.16 5.92 -18.82
C PRO A 447 -18.64 5.97 -19.04
N LYS A 448 -17.83 5.65 -18.01
CA LYS A 448 -16.36 5.77 -18.07
C LYS A 448 -15.71 5.07 -19.26
N LEU A 449 -16.16 3.86 -19.64
CA LEU A 449 -15.61 3.14 -20.80
C LEU A 449 -15.90 3.86 -22.12
N LYS A 450 -17.06 4.50 -22.26
CA LYS A 450 -17.39 5.29 -23.44
C LYS A 450 -16.51 6.54 -23.52
N GLY A 451 -16.38 7.25 -22.40
CA GLY A 451 -15.46 8.38 -22.28
C GLY A 451 -14.01 7.98 -22.57
N ALA A 452 -13.55 6.84 -22.07
CA ALA A 452 -12.19 6.33 -22.29
C ALA A 452 -11.87 6.16 -23.78
N VAL A 453 -12.74 5.49 -24.54
CA VAL A 453 -12.59 5.30 -26.01
C VAL A 453 -12.57 6.62 -26.75
N ARG A 454 -13.36 7.59 -26.31
CA ARG A 454 -13.48 8.92 -26.95
C ARG A 454 -12.30 9.84 -26.60
N ILE A 455 -11.86 9.79 -25.34
CA ILE A 455 -10.86 10.72 -24.81
C ILE A 455 -9.44 10.23 -25.12
N ILE A 456 -9.17 8.92 -24.98
CA ILE A 456 -7.83 8.34 -25.00
C ILE A 456 -7.64 7.56 -26.29
N ALA A 457 -6.83 8.06 -27.21
CA ALA A 457 -6.65 7.46 -28.54
C ALA A 457 -6.11 6.02 -28.47
N GLU A 458 -5.19 5.73 -27.53
CA GLU A 458 -4.58 4.42 -27.33
C GLU A 458 -5.43 3.43 -26.52
N TRP A 459 -6.55 3.87 -25.95
CA TRP A 459 -7.40 3.07 -25.07
C TRP A 459 -7.79 1.73 -25.67
N SER A 460 -8.36 1.76 -26.90
CA SER A 460 -8.89 0.55 -27.54
C SER A 460 -7.79 -0.50 -27.78
N SER A 461 -6.58 -0.06 -28.12
CA SER A 461 -5.44 -0.97 -28.30
C SER A 461 -5.03 -1.65 -26.98
N LEU A 462 -4.92 -0.86 -25.91
CA LEU A 462 -4.54 -1.36 -24.56
C LEU A 462 -5.62 -2.30 -24.01
N ASP A 463 -6.87 -1.90 -24.11
CA ASP A 463 -7.99 -2.68 -23.57
C ASP A 463 -8.19 -3.99 -24.34
N ASN A 464 -8.13 -3.99 -25.68
CA ASN A 464 -8.26 -5.20 -26.50
C ASN A 464 -7.15 -6.22 -26.19
N GLU A 465 -5.89 -5.78 -26.05
CA GLU A 465 -4.79 -6.66 -25.64
C GLU A 465 -5.06 -7.32 -24.29
N LEU A 466 -5.56 -6.56 -23.33
CA LEU A 466 -5.86 -7.08 -21.99
C LEU A 466 -7.10 -7.97 -21.95
N GLN A 467 -8.10 -7.71 -22.80
CA GLN A 467 -9.24 -8.62 -22.97
C GLN A 467 -8.78 -9.95 -23.54
N GLN A 468 -7.94 -9.92 -24.59
CA GLN A 468 -7.37 -11.14 -25.19
C GLN A 468 -6.58 -11.94 -24.16
N HIS A 469 -5.65 -11.29 -23.43
CA HIS A 469 -4.87 -11.95 -22.38
C HIS A 469 -5.77 -12.49 -21.25
N THR A 470 -6.85 -11.79 -20.91
CA THR A 470 -7.79 -12.27 -19.89
C THR A 470 -8.47 -13.56 -20.34
N LEU A 471 -8.91 -13.66 -21.61
CA LEU A 471 -9.49 -14.88 -22.18
C LEU A 471 -8.51 -16.05 -22.20
N GLU A 472 -7.26 -15.79 -22.58
CA GLU A 472 -6.18 -16.80 -22.58
C GLU A 472 -5.98 -17.39 -21.17
N VAL A 473 -5.90 -16.53 -20.14
CA VAL A 473 -5.76 -16.98 -18.75
C VAL A 473 -6.96 -17.77 -18.27
N GLU A 474 -8.19 -17.37 -18.63
CA GLU A 474 -9.41 -18.09 -18.26
C GLU A 474 -9.49 -19.48 -18.91
N GLN A 475 -9.07 -19.60 -20.16
CA GLN A 475 -8.96 -20.89 -20.83
C GLN A 475 -7.92 -21.79 -20.15
N LEU A 476 -6.75 -21.25 -19.78
CA LEU A 476 -5.74 -22.01 -19.03
C LEU A 476 -6.28 -22.52 -17.68
N MET A 477 -6.99 -21.67 -16.95
CA MET A 477 -7.57 -22.04 -15.65
C MET A 477 -8.68 -23.11 -15.79
N SER A 478 -9.51 -23.02 -16.82
CA SER A 478 -10.58 -23.99 -17.07
C SER A 478 -10.01 -25.37 -17.44
N ASN A 479 -8.96 -25.43 -18.25
CA ASN A 479 -8.28 -26.67 -18.62
C ASN A 479 -7.63 -27.37 -17.41
N ILE A 480 -7.05 -26.59 -16.48
CA ILE A 480 -6.46 -27.13 -15.24
C ILE A 480 -7.55 -27.69 -14.30
N SER A 481 -8.71 -27.03 -14.23
CA SER A 481 -9.83 -27.53 -13.42
C SER A 481 -10.51 -28.76 -14.01
N GLY A 482 -10.63 -28.85 -15.34
CA GLY A 482 -11.17 -30.00 -16.06
C GLY A 482 -10.29 -31.26 -15.98
N SER A 483 -8.95 -31.08 -15.93
CA SER A 483 -8.04 -32.24 -15.80
C SER A 483 -8.04 -32.87 -14.40
N LYS A 484 -8.51 -32.15 -13.36
CA LYS A 484 -8.62 -32.67 -11.99
C LYS A 484 -9.87 -33.55 -11.77
N SER A 485 -10.87 -33.50 -12.66
CA SER A 485 -12.08 -34.33 -12.57
C SER A 485 -11.90 -35.74 -13.16
N ASN A 486 -10.79 -36.04 -13.81
CA ASN A 486 -10.52 -37.36 -14.41
C ASN A 486 -9.65 -38.27 -13.52
N TRP A 487 -9.46 -37.92 -12.24
CA TRP A 487 -8.75 -38.74 -11.24
C TRP A 487 -9.64 -38.98 -10.00
N VAL A 488 -10.85 -39.48 -10.20
CA VAL A 488 -11.69 -40.06 -9.12
C VAL A 488 -12.13 -41.46 -9.56
#